data_36bd41787afccda9adf8fecf1d0de828
#
_entry.id   36bd41787afccda9adf8fecf1d0de828
#
_cell.length_a   1.000
_cell.length_b   1.000
_cell.length_c   1.000
_cell.angle_alpha   90.00
_cell.angle_beta   90.00
_cell.angle_gamma   90.00
#
_symmetry.space_group_name_H-M   'P 1'
#
loop_
_entity.id
_entity.type
_entity.pdbx_description
1 polymer ?
#
loop_
_entity_poly.entity_id
_entity_poly.type
_entity_poly.pdbx_seq_one_letter_code
_entity_poly.pdbx_strand_id
1 'polypeptide(L)' 'MRYENGLITATGDYVMLHGRFWNVGQPAHWIVADVVRIEDGVLAEHWDVIQDEATAEESQSGLPMFGDTFPTRT' A
#
# COMPACT_ATOMS: atom_id res chain seq x y z
N MET A 1 -12.42 3.74 -7.95
CA MET A 1 -11.20 3.31 -7.22
C MET A 1 -10.08 4.30 -7.47
N ARG A 2 -9.32 4.65 -6.46
CA ARG A 2 -8.20 5.58 -6.56
C ARG A 2 -6.98 4.97 -5.87
N TYR A 3 -5.81 5.15 -6.46
CA TYR A 3 -4.54 4.71 -5.87
C TYR A 3 -3.73 5.92 -5.42
N GLU A 4 -3.16 5.81 -4.24
CA GLU A 4 -2.27 6.82 -3.67
C GLU A 4 -0.96 6.16 -3.28
N ASN A 5 0.15 6.66 -3.79
CA ASN A 5 1.47 6.11 -3.52
C ASN A 5 2.16 6.92 -2.44
N GLY A 6 2.69 6.23 -1.44
CA GLY A 6 3.41 6.88 -0.35
C GLY A 6 4.90 6.67 -0.44
N LEU A 7 5.37 5.55 0.11
CA LEU A 7 6.80 5.24 0.14
C LEU A 7 7.24 4.47 -1.09
N ILE A 8 8.36 4.88 -1.68
CA ILE A 8 9.03 4.11 -2.73
C ILE A 8 10.48 3.96 -2.29
N THR A 9 10.99 2.74 -2.28
CA THR A 9 12.39 2.48 -1.94
C THR A 9 12.95 1.44 -2.90
N ALA A 10 14.25 1.46 -3.11
CA ALA A 10 14.92 0.55 -4.03
C ALA A 10 16.18 -0.02 -3.39
N THR A 11 16.44 -1.31 -3.63
CA THR A 11 17.64 -2.00 -3.17
C THR A 11 18.06 -3.01 -4.23
N GLY A 12 19.23 -2.81 -4.84
CA GLY A 12 19.68 -3.65 -5.95
C GLY A 12 18.69 -3.57 -7.10
N ASP A 13 18.19 -4.72 -7.53
CA ASP A 13 17.24 -4.82 -8.65
C ASP A 13 15.78 -4.78 -8.17
N TYR A 14 15.54 -4.53 -6.89
CA TYR A 14 14.20 -4.54 -6.31
C TYR A 14 13.73 -3.14 -5.99
N VAL A 15 12.45 -2.88 -6.26
CA VAL A 15 11.76 -1.65 -5.88
C VAL A 15 10.56 -2.03 -5.03
N MET A 16 10.38 -1.36 -3.89
CA MET A 16 9.24 -1.56 -3.02
C MET A 16 8.39 -0.31 -2.99
N LEU A 17 7.08 -0.49 -3.12
CA LEU A 17 6.10 0.59 -3.12
C LEU A 17 5.08 0.33 -2.01
N HIS A 18 4.72 1.38 -1.30
CA HIS A 18 3.69 1.33 -0.26
C HIS A 18 2.57 2.29 -0.65
N GLY A 19 1.37 1.78 -0.79
CA GLY A 19 0.26 2.56 -1.31
C GLY A 19 -1.07 2.24 -0.65
N ARG A 20 -2.05 3.06 -0.99
CA ARG A 20 -3.44 2.90 -0.54
C ARG A 20 -4.34 2.89 -1.75
N PHE A 21 -5.25 1.90 -1.81
CA PHE A 21 -6.35 1.88 -2.77
C PHE A 21 -7.62 2.31 -2.07
N TRP A 22 -8.24 3.36 -2.58
CA TRP A 22 -9.50 3.90 -2.09
C TRP A 22 -10.66 3.27 -2.87
N ASN A 23 -11.79 3.07 -2.20
CA ASN A 23 -13.05 2.71 -2.87
C ASN A 23 -12.93 1.45 -3.72
N VAL A 24 -12.44 0.37 -3.12
CA VAL A 24 -12.23 -0.91 -3.83
C VAL A 24 -13.49 -1.77 -3.89
N GLY A 25 -14.65 -1.21 -3.53
CA GLY A 25 -15.91 -1.97 -3.50
C GLY A 25 -16.10 -2.76 -2.21
N GLN A 26 -15.23 -2.56 -1.24
CA GLN A 26 -15.27 -3.18 0.08
C GLN A 26 -15.45 -2.09 1.14
N PRO A 27 -15.92 -2.44 2.36
CA PRO A 27 -16.04 -1.46 3.44
C PRO A 27 -14.71 -0.80 3.80
N ALA A 28 -13.61 -1.53 3.71
CA ALA A 28 -12.28 -1.02 4.01
C ALA A 28 -11.53 -0.66 2.74
N HIS A 29 -10.68 0.37 2.82
CA HIS A 29 -9.66 0.62 1.81
C HIS A 29 -8.54 -0.41 1.97
N TRP A 30 -7.72 -0.57 0.93
CA TRP A 30 -6.63 -1.53 0.96
C TRP A 30 -5.29 -0.81 1.10
N ILE A 31 -4.44 -1.34 1.98
CA ILE A 31 -3.03 -0.99 2.04
C ILE A 31 -2.26 -2.06 1.28
N VAL A 32 -1.37 -1.63 0.40
CA VAL A 32 -0.64 -2.52 -0.51
C VAL A 32 0.85 -2.29 -0.33
N ALA A 33 1.59 -3.38 -0.22
CA ALA A 33 3.05 -3.36 -0.36
C ALA A 33 3.39 -4.15 -1.63
N ASP A 34 3.90 -3.46 -2.64
CA ASP A 34 4.33 -4.07 -3.89
C ASP A 34 5.83 -4.19 -3.90
N VAL A 35 6.33 -5.36 -4.27
CA VAL A 35 7.76 -5.57 -4.51
C VAL A 35 7.92 -5.93 -5.97
N VAL A 36 8.72 -5.17 -6.70
CA VAL A 36 9.01 -5.43 -8.11
C VAL A 36 10.49 -5.71 -8.30
N ARG A 37 10.81 -6.66 -9.17
CA ARG A 37 12.18 -6.94 -9.58
C ARG A 37 12.38 -6.45 -11.01
N ILE A 38 13.45 -5.69 -11.20
CA ILE A 38 13.81 -5.12 -12.48
C ILE A 38 14.98 -5.93 -13.05
N GLU A 39 14.88 -6.29 -14.32
CA GLU A 39 15.95 -6.98 -15.03
C GLU A 39 16.12 -6.35 -16.40
N ASP A 40 17.34 -5.92 -16.73
CA ASP A 40 17.67 -5.26 -17.98
C ASP A 40 16.76 -4.05 -18.29
N GLY A 41 16.39 -3.30 -17.25
CA GLY A 41 15.58 -2.11 -17.39
C GLY A 41 14.08 -2.36 -17.55
N VAL A 42 13.64 -3.63 -17.44
CA VAL A 42 12.23 -3.99 -17.53
C VAL A 42 11.75 -4.70 -16.28
N LEU A 43 10.46 -4.60 -16.00
CA LEU A 43 9.83 -5.28 -14.87
C LEU A 43 9.79 -6.78 -15.19
N ALA A 44 10.48 -7.59 -14.38
CA ALA A 44 10.57 -9.04 -14.59
C ALA A 44 9.57 -9.80 -13.71
N GLU A 45 9.40 -9.38 -12.47
CA GLU A 45 8.49 -10.02 -11.52
C GLU A 45 7.90 -8.98 -10.58
N HIS A 46 6.71 -9.25 -10.04
CA HIS A 46 6.21 -8.45 -8.94
C HIS A 46 5.38 -9.30 -7.98
N TRP A 47 5.34 -8.87 -6.73
CA TRP A 47 4.57 -9.49 -5.65
C TRP A 47 3.81 -8.43 -4.92
N ASP A 48 2.55 -8.72 -4.57
CA ASP A 48 1.69 -7.81 -3.83
C ASP A 48 1.32 -8.41 -2.49
N VAL A 49 1.37 -7.60 -1.45
CA VAL A 49 0.78 -7.92 -0.16
C VAL A 49 -0.30 -6.88 0.10
N ILE A 50 -1.53 -7.34 0.30
CA ILE A 50 -2.70 -6.48 0.43
C ILE A 50 -3.38 -6.76 1.77
N GLN A 51 -3.75 -5.69 2.48
CA GLN A 51 -4.44 -5.79 3.76
C GLN A 51 -5.53 -4.71 3.84
N ASP A 52 -6.66 -5.06 4.47
CA ASP A 52 -7.69 -4.07 4.80
C ASP A 52 -7.10 -3.01 5.73
N GLU A 53 -7.37 -1.75 5.42
CA GLU A 53 -6.85 -0.65 6.22
C GLU A 53 -7.64 -0.50 7.52
N ALA A 54 -6.92 -0.46 8.65
CA ALA A 54 -7.51 -0.27 9.96
C ALA A 54 -7.95 1.18 10.15
N THR A 55 -9.14 1.38 10.71
CA THR A 55 -9.60 2.70 11.15
C THR A 55 -8.93 3.08 12.46
N ALA A 56 -9.14 4.32 12.92
CA ALA A 56 -8.61 4.79 14.21
C ALA A 56 -9.06 3.89 15.37
N GLU A 57 -10.29 3.40 15.31
CA GLU A 57 -10.84 2.53 16.34
C GLU A 57 -10.24 1.12 16.31
N GLU A 58 -9.87 0.64 15.13
CA GLU A 58 -9.29 -0.69 14.96
C GLU A 58 -7.79 -0.74 15.20
N SER A 59 -7.11 0.41 15.10
CA SER A 59 -5.66 0.48 15.21
C SER A 59 -5.21 0.21 16.63
N GLN A 60 -4.41 -0.82 16.82
CA GLN A 60 -3.86 -1.18 18.13
C GLN A 60 -2.72 -0.26 18.56
N SER A 61 -1.97 0.28 17.60
CA SER A 61 -0.85 1.17 17.87
C SER A 61 -1.27 2.63 18.01
N GLY A 62 -2.48 2.97 17.58
CA GLY A 62 -2.94 4.35 17.48
C GLY A 62 -2.37 5.11 16.29
N LEU A 63 -1.68 4.40 15.39
CA LEU A 63 -1.05 5.00 14.20
C LEU A 63 -1.74 4.50 12.94
N PRO A 64 -1.83 5.34 11.89
CA PRO A 64 -2.39 4.90 10.61
C PRO A 64 -1.44 3.95 9.89
N MET A 65 -2.01 3.09 9.05
CA MET A 65 -1.22 2.17 8.22
C MET A 65 -0.56 2.87 7.04
N PHE A 66 -1.04 4.04 6.67
CA PHE A 66 -0.54 4.78 5.52
C PHE A 66 -0.62 6.28 5.79
N GLY A 67 0.48 7.00 5.54
CA GLY A 67 0.54 8.44 5.72
C GLY A 67 0.38 8.86 7.18
N ASP A 68 -0.20 10.05 7.39
CA ASP A 68 -0.32 10.69 8.71
C ASP A 68 -1.73 10.66 9.26
N THR A 69 -2.70 10.21 8.47
CA THR A 69 -4.10 10.25 8.82
C THR A 69 -4.77 8.91 8.63
N PHE A 70 -5.79 8.65 9.46
CA PHE A 70 -6.62 7.47 9.29
C PHE A 70 -7.57 7.63 8.10
N PRO A 71 -8.03 6.51 7.50
CA PRO A 71 -8.97 6.58 6.39
C PRO A 71 -10.34 7.03 6.86
N THR A 72 -11.07 7.70 5.95
CA THR A 72 -12.48 7.97 6.13
C THR A 72 -13.26 6.89 5.40
N ARG A 73 -14.08 6.14 6.13
CA ARG A 73 -14.99 5.16 5.53
C ARG A 73 -16.37 5.77 5.40
N THR A 74 -16.94 5.59 4.24
CA THR A 74 -18.29 6.06 3.95
C THR A 74 -19.24 4.89 3.75
#